data_5489d75c7df8a412a7f9678fe31c901a
#
_entry.id   5489d75c7df8a412a7f9678fe31c901a
#
_cell.length_a   1.000
_cell.length_b   1.000
_cell.length_c   1.000
_cell.angle_alpha   90.00
_cell.angle_beta   90.00
_cell.angle_gamma   90.00
#
_symmetry.space_group_name_H-M   'P 1'
#
loop_
_entity.id
_entity.type
_entity.pdbx_description
1 polymer ?
#
loop_
_entity_poly.entity_id
_entity_poly.type
_entity_poly.pdbx_seq_one_letter_code
_entity_poly.pdbx_strand_id
1 'polypeptide(L)'
;EGDHGSTYFHPDSDIAKKAIQCQVELQKQNGGDANIGRKLYPLLNQSDFKDIKVSPRQVYVDDSNPDWVEGFTKSTFTAMIKGISKEAISKNLISKKEIEKGINDLNRTAEGGGTFCYTFFKGIGTKD
;
A
#
# COMPACT_ATOMS: atom_id res chain seq x y z
N GLU A 1 -7.75 8.37 -0.83
CA GLU A 1 -6.60 8.07 0.01
C GLU A 1 -6.32 6.57 0.09
N GLY A 2 -5.04 6.21 0.14
CA GLY A 2 -4.63 4.81 0.22
C GLY A 2 -4.68 4.23 1.63
N ASP A 3 -4.66 2.91 1.70
CA ASP A 3 -4.57 2.15 2.93
C ASP A 3 -3.61 0.97 2.75
N HIS A 4 -2.34 1.18 3.07
CA HIS A 4 -1.29 0.19 2.88
C HIS A 4 -1.54 -1.08 3.70
N GLY A 5 -2.17 -0.96 4.87
CA GLY A 5 -2.53 -2.10 5.72
C GLY A 5 -3.62 -3.01 5.13
N SER A 6 -4.35 -2.54 4.09
CA SER A 6 -5.34 -3.33 3.35
C SER A 6 -4.78 -3.89 2.04
N THR A 7 -3.48 -4.19 2.01
CA THR A 7 -2.81 -4.83 0.88
C THR A 7 -2.76 -6.33 1.10
N TYR A 8 -3.21 -7.10 0.11
CA TYR A 8 -3.08 -8.56 0.12
C TYR A 8 -2.79 -9.08 -1.30
N PHE A 9 -2.16 -10.25 -1.36
CA PHE A 9 -1.61 -10.75 -2.61
C PHE A 9 -1.38 -12.26 -2.54
N HIS A 10 -1.20 -12.85 -3.70
CA HIS A 10 -0.80 -14.26 -3.85
C HIS A 10 0.39 -14.36 -4.81
N PRO A 11 1.43 -15.16 -4.53
CA PRO A 11 1.63 -15.98 -3.32
C PRO A 11 1.76 -15.13 -2.05
N ASP A 12 1.27 -15.67 -0.92
CA ASP A 12 1.41 -15.00 0.37
C ASP A 12 2.86 -14.98 0.84
N SER A 13 3.26 -13.92 1.54
CA SER A 13 4.62 -13.77 2.05
C SER A 13 4.64 -12.86 3.28
N ASP A 14 5.02 -13.40 4.42
CA ASP A 14 5.17 -12.62 5.64
C ASP A 14 6.32 -11.61 5.55
N ILE A 15 7.37 -11.94 4.80
CA ILE A 15 8.51 -11.03 4.61
C ILE A 15 8.15 -9.86 3.69
N ALA A 16 7.30 -10.09 2.68
CA ALA A 16 6.76 -9.02 1.86
C ALA A 16 5.85 -8.09 2.68
N LYS A 17 5.01 -8.66 3.56
CA LYS A 17 4.19 -7.88 4.50
C LYS A 17 5.05 -7.03 5.44
N LYS A 18 6.17 -7.58 5.92
CA LYS A 18 7.14 -6.84 6.74
C LYS A 18 7.76 -5.68 5.97
N ALA A 19 8.11 -5.87 4.69
CA ALA A 19 8.63 -4.81 3.84
C ALA A 19 7.59 -3.69 3.64
N ILE A 20 6.33 -4.02 3.43
CA ILE A 20 5.23 -3.05 3.36
C ILE A 20 5.07 -2.30 4.69
N GLN A 21 5.18 -3.01 5.82
CA GLN A 21 5.10 -2.39 7.15
C GLN A 21 6.24 -1.39 7.39
N CYS A 22 7.42 -1.61 6.81
CA CYS A 22 8.50 -0.63 6.85
C CYS A 22 8.09 0.70 6.18
N GLN A 23 7.40 0.65 5.05
CA GLN A 23 6.86 1.85 4.40
C GLN A 23 5.88 2.58 5.32
N VAL A 24 4.97 1.83 5.95
CA VAL A 24 3.99 2.40 6.91
C VAL A 24 4.71 3.11 8.06
N GLU A 25 5.71 2.47 8.64
CA GLU A 25 6.48 3.01 9.77
C GLU A 25 7.30 4.23 9.37
N LEU A 26 8.00 4.20 8.23
CA LEU A 26 8.77 5.34 7.75
C LEU A 26 7.87 6.56 7.47
N GLN A 27 6.72 6.34 6.87
CA GLN A 27 5.77 7.40 6.60
C GLN A 27 5.24 8.03 7.89
N LYS A 28 4.99 7.20 8.92
CA LYS A 28 4.62 7.67 10.27
C LYS A 28 5.71 8.51 10.91
N GLN A 29 6.96 8.07 10.85
CA GLN A 29 8.10 8.84 11.38
C GLN A 29 8.27 10.18 10.69
N ASN A 30 7.90 10.27 9.42
CA ASN A 30 7.92 11.51 8.63
C ASN A 30 6.64 12.36 8.75
N GLY A 31 5.76 12.04 9.70
CA GLY A 31 4.53 12.81 9.98
C GLY A 31 3.35 12.46 9.07
N GLY A 32 3.46 11.43 8.23
CA GLY A 32 2.37 10.95 7.38
C GLY A 32 1.61 9.76 7.99
N ASP A 33 0.64 9.26 7.26
CA ASP A 33 -0.13 8.08 7.63
C ASP A 33 -0.47 7.24 6.38
N ALA A 34 0.25 6.14 6.20
CA ALA A 34 0.04 5.24 5.07
C ALA A 34 -1.30 4.48 5.13
N ASN A 35 -1.98 4.52 6.28
CA ASN A 35 -3.29 3.91 6.51
C ASN A 35 -4.40 4.96 6.66
N ILE A 36 -4.18 6.18 6.14
CA ILE A 36 -5.12 7.29 6.32
C ILE A 36 -6.49 7.01 5.67
N GLY A 37 -6.54 6.18 4.64
CA GLY A 37 -7.78 5.84 3.95
C GLY A 37 -8.88 5.35 4.88
N ARG A 38 -8.57 4.46 5.81
CA ARG A 38 -9.54 3.94 6.80
C ARG A 38 -10.05 4.99 7.78
N LYS A 39 -9.38 6.14 7.85
CA LYS A 39 -9.71 7.24 8.76
C LYS A 39 -10.47 8.39 8.08
N LEU A 40 -10.78 8.29 6.78
CA LEU A 40 -11.40 9.39 6.04
C LEU A 40 -12.71 9.87 6.65
N TYR A 41 -13.58 8.94 7.07
CA TYR A 41 -14.86 9.34 7.65
C TYR A 41 -14.69 10.20 8.92
N PRO A 42 -13.98 9.73 9.97
CA PRO A 42 -13.79 10.56 11.16
C PRO A 42 -13.04 11.87 10.88
N LEU A 43 -12.08 11.88 9.96
CA LEU A 43 -11.34 13.10 9.61
C LEU A 43 -12.24 14.14 8.94
N LEU A 44 -13.06 13.73 7.99
CA LEU A 44 -14.02 14.62 7.32
C LEU A 44 -15.07 15.13 8.31
N ASN A 45 -15.56 14.26 9.18
CA ASN A 45 -16.54 14.63 10.21
C ASN A 45 -15.98 15.65 11.22
N GLN A 46 -14.72 15.52 11.62
CA GLN A 46 -14.04 16.46 12.51
C GLN A 46 -13.71 17.81 11.83
N SER A 47 -13.71 17.84 10.51
CA SER A 47 -13.41 19.02 9.70
C SER A 47 -14.65 19.78 9.20
N ASP A 48 -15.79 19.57 9.87
CA ASP A 48 -17.07 20.24 9.61
C ASP A 48 -17.66 20.01 8.21
N PHE A 49 -17.27 18.90 7.55
CA PHE A 49 -17.94 18.47 6.33
C PHE A 49 -19.31 17.85 6.65
N LYS A 50 -20.28 18.11 5.78
CA LYS A 50 -21.63 17.53 5.84
C LYS A 50 -21.84 16.51 4.72
N ASP A 51 -22.89 15.73 4.82
CA ASP A 51 -23.28 14.72 3.81
C ASP A 51 -22.14 13.77 3.43
N ILE A 52 -21.36 13.38 4.44
CA ILE A 52 -20.14 12.59 4.25
C ILE A 52 -20.48 11.18 3.80
N LYS A 53 -19.87 10.76 2.70
CA LYS A 53 -19.92 9.39 2.19
C LYS A 53 -18.51 8.91 1.95
N VAL A 54 -18.15 7.78 2.57
CA VAL A 54 -16.85 7.14 2.36
C VAL A 54 -17.09 5.72 1.84
N SER A 55 -16.36 5.36 0.80
CA SER A 55 -16.44 4.01 0.20
C SER A 55 -15.07 3.48 -0.17
N PRO A 56 -14.82 2.17 0.04
CA PRO A 56 -13.60 1.53 -0.45
C PRO A 56 -13.61 1.42 -1.97
N ARG A 57 -12.43 1.57 -2.56
CA ARG A 57 -12.16 1.37 -3.99
C ARG A 57 -10.98 0.42 -4.11
N GLN A 58 -11.24 -0.77 -4.59
CA GLN A 58 -10.20 -1.78 -4.70
C GLN A 58 -9.56 -1.78 -6.09
N VAL A 59 -8.24 -1.88 -6.09
CA VAL A 59 -7.45 -2.20 -7.27
C VAL A 59 -7.08 -3.68 -7.16
N TYR A 60 -7.67 -4.50 -8.00
CA TYR A 60 -7.35 -5.92 -8.10
C TYR A 60 -6.59 -6.17 -9.40
N VAL A 61 -5.47 -6.89 -9.30
CA VAL A 61 -4.55 -7.12 -10.41
C VAL A 61 -4.21 -8.60 -10.52
N ASP A 62 -4.37 -9.14 -11.71
CA ASP A 62 -3.91 -10.47 -12.10
C ASP A 62 -3.41 -10.45 -13.57
N ASP A 63 -2.95 -11.58 -14.08
CA ASP A 63 -2.36 -11.66 -15.42
C ASP A 63 -3.37 -11.56 -16.58
N SER A 64 -4.68 -11.46 -16.29
CA SER A 64 -5.69 -11.12 -17.31
C SER A 64 -5.62 -9.65 -17.75
N ASN A 65 -4.93 -8.80 -16.97
CA ASN A 65 -4.70 -7.40 -17.32
C ASN A 65 -3.21 -7.03 -17.17
N PRO A 66 -2.37 -7.36 -18.18
CA PRO A 66 -0.93 -7.14 -18.12
C PRO A 66 -0.50 -5.68 -17.90
N ASP A 67 -1.27 -4.71 -18.38
CA ASP A 67 -0.96 -3.29 -18.21
C ASP A 67 -1.05 -2.87 -16.74
N TRP A 68 -1.99 -3.43 -16.00
CA TRP A 68 -2.11 -3.20 -14.56
C TRP A 68 -1.02 -3.91 -13.75
N VAL A 69 -0.63 -5.12 -14.18
CA VAL A 69 0.51 -5.82 -13.59
C VAL A 69 1.77 -4.97 -13.70
N GLU A 70 2.07 -4.46 -14.90
CA GLU A 70 3.24 -3.63 -15.14
C GLU A 70 3.13 -2.26 -14.45
N GLY A 71 2.01 -1.57 -14.64
CA GLY A 71 1.84 -0.19 -14.18
C GLY A 71 1.60 -0.07 -12.68
N PHE A 72 0.75 -0.92 -12.09
CA PHE A 72 0.42 -0.82 -10.68
C PHE A 72 1.32 -1.69 -9.80
N THR A 73 1.35 -2.99 -10.02
CA THR A 73 2.08 -3.90 -9.11
C THR A 73 3.58 -3.68 -9.17
N LYS A 74 4.17 -3.62 -10.37
CA LYS A 74 5.61 -3.46 -10.54
C LYS A 74 6.07 -2.02 -10.40
N SER A 75 5.58 -1.16 -11.30
CA SER A 75 6.11 0.21 -11.46
C SER A 75 5.61 1.19 -10.42
N THR A 76 4.53 0.88 -9.70
CA THR A 76 4.00 1.74 -8.63
C THR A 76 4.28 1.13 -7.26
N PHE A 77 3.61 0.06 -6.90
CA PHE A 77 3.65 -0.44 -5.53
C PHE A 77 4.99 -1.08 -5.16
N THR A 78 5.46 -2.05 -5.93
CA THR A 78 6.74 -2.72 -5.67
C THR A 78 7.91 -1.74 -5.78
N ALA A 79 7.87 -0.83 -6.75
CA ALA A 79 8.87 0.22 -6.90
C ALA A 79 8.92 1.17 -5.69
N MET A 80 7.79 1.49 -5.10
CA MET A 80 7.71 2.30 -3.88
C MET A 80 8.40 1.59 -2.70
N ILE A 81 8.14 0.30 -2.49
CA ILE A 81 8.79 -0.48 -1.44
C ILE A 81 10.30 -0.58 -1.69
N LYS A 82 10.71 -0.79 -2.94
CA LYS A 82 12.13 -0.75 -3.32
C LYS A 82 12.78 0.59 -3.02
N GLY A 83 12.07 1.68 -3.24
CA GLY A 83 12.57 3.05 -3.01
C GLY A 83 12.89 3.37 -1.55
N ILE A 84 12.21 2.72 -0.58
CA ILE A 84 12.45 2.97 0.86
C ILE A 84 13.47 2.01 1.48
N SER A 85 14.04 1.10 0.71
CA SER A 85 14.88 0.01 1.23
C SER A 85 16.09 0.51 2.01
N LYS A 86 16.81 1.50 1.47
CA LYS A 86 18.01 2.04 2.13
C LYS A 86 17.68 2.68 3.47
N GLU A 87 16.62 3.47 3.53
CA GLU A 87 16.18 4.12 4.76
C GLU A 87 15.71 3.11 5.80
N ALA A 88 14.92 2.12 5.38
CA ALA A 88 14.44 1.06 6.26
C ALA A 88 15.58 0.25 6.89
N ILE A 89 16.61 -0.07 6.11
CA ILE A 89 17.81 -0.76 6.60
C ILE A 89 18.58 0.15 7.57
N SER A 90 18.82 1.40 7.23
CA SER A 90 19.59 2.34 8.07
C SER A 90 18.93 2.60 9.43
N LYS A 91 17.60 2.52 9.50
CA LYS A 91 16.81 2.66 10.73
C LYS A 91 16.58 1.34 11.47
N ASN A 92 17.22 0.27 11.05
CA ASN A 92 17.10 -1.08 11.64
C ASN A 92 15.65 -1.63 11.69
N LEU A 93 14.80 -1.22 10.77
CA LEU A 93 13.43 -1.74 10.65
C LEU A 93 13.41 -3.12 9.99
N ILE A 94 14.38 -3.39 9.14
CA ILE A 94 14.49 -4.63 8.38
C ILE A 94 15.95 -4.83 7.96
N SER A 95 16.39 -6.09 7.84
CA SER A 95 17.73 -6.37 7.30
C SER A 95 17.74 -6.26 5.77
N LYS A 96 18.95 -6.08 5.20
CA LYS A 96 19.14 -6.07 3.75
C LYS A 96 18.63 -7.35 3.10
N LYS A 97 18.95 -8.51 3.69
CA LYS A 97 18.52 -9.83 3.20
C LYS A 97 17.00 -9.97 3.20
N GLU A 98 16.36 -9.52 4.27
CA GLU A 98 14.89 -9.59 4.42
C GLU A 98 14.17 -8.69 3.42
N ILE A 99 14.62 -7.43 3.24
CA ILE A 99 13.93 -6.53 2.32
C ILE A 99 14.12 -6.94 0.86
N GLU A 100 15.30 -7.45 0.49
CA GLU A 100 15.55 -8.02 -0.83
C GLU A 100 14.61 -9.19 -1.10
N LYS A 101 14.46 -10.10 -0.13
CA LYS A 101 13.50 -11.20 -0.25
C LYS A 101 12.06 -10.71 -0.35
N GLY A 102 11.67 -9.74 0.47
CA GLY A 102 10.33 -9.16 0.43
C GLY A 102 10.00 -8.54 -0.93
N ILE A 103 10.94 -7.82 -1.52
CA ILE A 103 10.80 -7.25 -2.87
C ILE A 103 10.69 -8.34 -3.93
N ASN A 104 11.50 -9.40 -3.83
CA ASN A 104 11.40 -10.54 -4.75
C ASN A 104 10.04 -11.24 -4.63
N ASP A 105 9.52 -11.40 -3.42
CA ASP A 105 8.21 -12.00 -3.18
C ASP A 105 7.07 -11.10 -3.71
N LEU A 106 7.20 -9.78 -3.63
CA LEU A 106 6.26 -8.86 -4.28
C LEU A 106 6.33 -8.96 -5.81
N ASN A 107 7.51 -9.07 -6.40
CA ASN A 107 7.66 -9.28 -7.84
C ASN A 107 7.00 -10.59 -8.29
N ARG A 108 7.01 -11.63 -7.48
CA ARG A 108 6.33 -12.89 -7.79
C ARG A 108 4.81 -12.75 -7.88
N THR A 109 4.22 -11.80 -7.17
CA THR A 109 2.78 -11.52 -7.29
C THR A 109 2.41 -10.93 -8.66
N ALA A 110 3.39 -10.43 -9.40
CA ALA A 110 3.26 -9.90 -10.75
C ALA A 110 3.62 -10.93 -11.84
N GLU A 111 3.94 -12.16 -11.47
CA GLU A 111 4.20 -13.26 -12.39
C GLU A 111 2.93 -14.10 -12.63
N GLY A 112 2.97 -15.01 -13.61
CA GLY A 112 1.83 -15.87 -13.96
C GLY A 112 1.21 -16.58 -12.75
N GLY A 113 -0.09 -16.44 -12.57
CA GLY A 113 -0.84 -16.95 -11.43
C GLY A 113 -0.76 -16.09 -10.16
N GLY A 114 0.02 -15.02 -10.17
CA GLY A 114 0.07 -14.05 -9.07
C GLY A 114 -1.14 -13.11 -9.07
N THR A 115 -1.51 -12.63 -7.87
CA THR A 115 -2.56 -11.64 -7.69
C THR A 115 -2.13 -10.57 -6.71
N PHE A 116 -2.67 -9.36 -6.87
CA PHE A 116 -2.39 -8.24 -5.98
C PHE A 116 -3.65 -7.40 -5.78
N CYS A 117 -3.94 -7.03 -4.55
CA CYS A 117 -5.09 -6.19 -4.23
C CYS A 117 -4.70 -5.07 -3.28
N TYR A 118 -5.10 -3.86 -3.61
CA TYR A 118 -4.87 -2.65 -2.83
C TYR A 118 -6.18 -1.89 -2.66
N THR A 119 -6.40 -1.32 -1.48
CA THR A 119 -7.61 -0.55 -1.21
C THR A 119 -7.31 0.94 -1.11
N PHE A 120 -8.02 1.73 -1.91
CA PHE A 120 -8.18 3.16 -1.72
C PHE A 120 -9.53 3.44 -1.07
N PHE A 121 -9.63 4.56 -0.38
CA PHE A 121 -10.91 5.06 0.14
C PHE A 121 -11.25 6.38 -0.54
N LYS A 122 -12.47 6.48 -1.04
CA LYS A 122 -13.04 7.69 -1.61
C LYS A 122 -13.95 8.34 -0.58
N GLY A 123 -13.60 9.54 -0.15
CA GLY A 123 -14.44 10.37 0.70
C GLY A 123 -15.06 11.51 -0.10
N ILE A 124 -16.34 11.74 0.10
CA ILE A 124 -17.08 12.89 -0.45
C ILE A 124 -17.77 13.56 0.72
N GLY A 125 -17.70 14.87 0.77
CA GLY A 125 -18.40 15.70 1.75
C GLY A 125 -18.68 17.08 1.18
N THR A 126 -19.68 17.76 1.73
CA THR A 126 -20.04 19.13 1.39
C THR A 126 -19.53 20.07 2.47
N LYS A 127 -18.94 21.17 2.08
CA LYS A 127 -18.54 22.25 2.98
C LYS A 127 -19.37 23.49 2.66
N ASP A 128 -19.95 24.08 3.70
CA ASP A 128 -20.73 25.34 3.57
C ASP A 128 -19.85 26.52 3.18
#